data_b6fd8c7ae7bd127693c0a83953464f27
#
_entry.id   b6fd8c7ae7bd127693c0a83953464f27
#
_cell.length_a   1.000
_cell.length_b   1.000
_cell.length_c   1.000
_cell.angle_alpha   90.00
_cell.angle_beta   90.00
_cell.angle_gamma   90.00
#
_symmetry.space_group_name_H-M   'P 1'
#
loop_
_entity.id
_entity.type
_entity.pdbx_description
1 polymer ?
#
loop_
_entity_poly.entity_id
_entity_poly.type
_entity_poly.pdbx_seq_one_letter_code
_entity_poly.pdbx_strand_id
1 'polypeptide(L)'
;MVIKEHINIADDKVTRGIGLLVQIMDSINKSEDEEVIIDFSSFKFATPVFVISLMLFLRSCGKNVSYRNLSFYLDTVKFHNPIRPDDIGTDGLLEVMNRQEYKSYIPIICFPATKSRAKDKDAILTAIENLLCLKLNIAKNVSNGLKYIIGEMVDNITEHSGSERGYIFAQYYPTKGFMDLCIADEGITLAGSFNNAGIEVADDIEAMQAANKGISSKNLPDAENRGYGIFTSKKMLIKGLGGQYMMMSGSVIYLYDDSTDQILKLPNDNKWKGTILALRLPTQKEGFNYSMYFE
;
A
#
# COMPACT_ATOMS: atom_id res chain seq x y z
N MET A 1 28.22 -0.71 1.17
CA MET A 1 27.67 -1.73 0.23
C MET A 1 27.00 -1.02 -0.95
N VAL A 2 27.16 -1.50 -2.18
CA VAL A 2 26.50 -0.96 -3.38
C VAL A 2 25.53 -2.01 -3.89
N ILE A 3 24.25 -1.66 -3.97
CA ILE A 3 23.19 -2.54 -4.49
C ILE A 3 22.84 -2.08 -5.90
N LYS A 4 23.01 -2.96 -6.89
CA LYS A 4 22.63 -2.74 -8.29
C LYS A 4 21.68 -3.85 -8.70
N GLU A 5 20.46 -3.48 -9.03
CA GLU A 5 19.44 -4.46 -9.33
C GLU A 5 18.69 -4.12 -10.61
N HIS A 6 18.40 -5.15 -11.39
CA HIS A 6 17.53 -5.06 -12.56
C HIS A 6 16.11 -5.47 -12.19
N ILE A 7 15.16 -4.55 -12.34
CA ILE A 7 13.75 -4.90 -12.20
C ILE A 7 13.27 -5.51 -13.53
N ASN A 8 13.04 -6.82 -13.52
CA ASN A 8 12.47 -7.48 -14.67
C ASN A 8 10.98 -7.12 -14.80
N ILE A 9 10.61 -6.50 -15.93
CA ILE A 9 9.25 -6.02 -16.20
C ILE A 9 8.30 -7.17 -16.61
N ALA A 10 8.77 -8.39 -16.77
CA ALA A 10 8.01 -9.51 -17.33
C ALA A 10 6.99 -10.15 -16.37
N ASP A 11 7.10 -9.91 -15.06
CA ASP A 11 6.13 -10.41 -14.07
C ASP A 11 4.90 -9.50 -14.01
N ASP A 12 3.75 -10.02 -14.34
CA ASP A 12 2.50 -9.24 -14.49
C ASP A 12 1.64 -9.18 -13.23
N LYS A 13 2.17 -9.56 -12.06
CA LYS A 13 1.41 -9.51 -10.79
C LYS A 13 1.66 -8.22 -9.99
N VAL A 14 0.71 -7.90 -9.09
CA VAL A 14 0.83 -6.75 -8.17
C VAL A 14 2.03 -6.86 -7.23
N THR A 15 2.49 -8.10 -6.97
CA THR A 15 3.65 -8.44 -6.13
C THR A 15 5.00 -8.21 -6.79
N ARG A 16 5.01 -7.76 -8.03
CA ARG A 16 6.24 -7.56 -8.79
C ARG A 16 7.22 -6.65 -8.03
N GLY A 17 8.44 -7.13 -7.88
CA GLY A 17 9.52 -6.44 -7.16
C GLY A 17 9.65 -6.85 -5.69
N ILE A 18 8.71 -7.58 -5.09
CA ILE A 18 8.81 -8.00 -3.68
C ILE A 18 9.99 -8.94 -3.47
N GLY A 19 10.26 -9.86 -4.39
CA GLY A 19 11.44 -10.73 -4.30
C GLY A 19 12.75 -9.95 -4.27
N LEU A 20 12.86 -8.91 -5.09
CA LEU A 20 14.00 -8.00 -5.09
C LEU A 20 14.08 -7.18 -3.79
N LEU A 21 12.95 -6.68 -3.29
CA LEU A 21 12.90 -5.98 -2.02
C LEU A 21 13.48 -6.85 -0.89
N VAL A 22 13.05 -8.11 -0.81
CA VAL A 22 13.55 -9.05 0.21
C VAL A 22 15.05 -9.29 0.08
N GLN A 23 15.59 -9.42 -1.13
CA GLN A 23 17.02 -9.54 -1.36
C GLN A 23 17.79 -8.29 -0.88
N ILE A 24 17.25 -7.10 -1.14
CA ILE A 24 17.81 -5.84 -0.65
C ILE A 24 17.78 -5.80 0.89
N MET A 25 16.65 -6.14 1.48
CA MET A 25 16.50 -6.23 2.94
C MET A 25 17.54 -7.17 3.55
N ASP A 26 17.66 -8.38 3.02
CA ASP A 26 18.65 -9.35 3.45
C ASP A 26 20.08 -8.83 3.36
N SER A 27 20.41 -8.21 2.25
CA SER A 27 21.74 -7.68 2.00
C SER A 27 22.11 -6.57 2.98
N ILE A 28 21.16 -5.67 3.27
CA ILE A 28 21.34 -4.56 4.21
C ILE A 28 21.38 -5.06 5.65
N ASN A 29 20.48 -5.98 6.04
CA ASN A 29 20.40 -6.51 7.39
C ASN A 29 21.63 -7.35 7.77
N LYS A 30 22.25 -8.04 6.80
CA LYS A 30 23.46 -8.85 7.00
C LYS A 30 24.75 -8.04 6.89
N SER A 31 24.72 -6.82 6.38
CA SER A 31 25.90 -5.97 6.27
C SER A 31 26.31 -5.44 7.64
N GLU A 32 27.60 -5.51 7.96
CA GLU A 32 28.20 -4.84 9.12
C GLU A 32 28.44 -3.33 8.85
N ASP A 33 28.41 -2.90 7.58
CA ASP A 33 28.63 -1.52 7.21
C ASP A 33 27.52 -0.63 7.77
N GLU A 34 27.87 0.48 8.38
CA GLU A 34 26.91 1.52 8.80
C GLU A 34 26.42 2.37 7.63
N GLU A 35 27.22 2.45 6.55
CA GLU A 35 26.89 3.20 5.35
C GLU A 35 26.43 2.26 4.24
N VAL A 36 25.28 2.57 3.65
CA VAL A 36 24.71 1.85 2.52
C VAL A 36 24.52 2.80 1.35
N ILE A 37 25.05 2.42 0.18
CA ILE A 37 24.87 3.18 -1.04
C ILE A 37 23.94 2.39 -1.96
N ILE A 38 22.77 2.95 -2.28
CA ILE A 38 21.86 2.36 -3.26
C ILE A 38 22.13 3.01 -4.62
N ASP A 39 22.53 2.20 -5.59
CA ASP A 39 22.78 2.66 -6.96
C ASP A 39 21.58 2.34 -7.84
N PHE A 40 20.88 3.40 -8.27
CA PHE A 40 19.68 3.30 -9.12
C PHE A 40 19.99 3.30 -10.62
N SER A 41 21.24 3.14 -11.04
CA SER A 41 21.61 3.18 -12.47
C SER A 41 20.84 2.19 -13.34
N SER A 42 20.45 1.04 -12.79
CA SER A 42 19.67 -0.01 -13.46
C SER A 42 18.15 0.18 -13.34
N PHE A 43 17.69 1.12 -12.52
CA PHE A 43 16.27 1.33 -12.26
C PHE A 43 15.66 2.28 -13.29
N LYS A 44 14.93 1.73 -14.25
CA LYS A 44 14.17 2.53 -15.22
C LYS A 44 12.75 2.80 -14.76
N PHE A 45 12.14 1.80 -14.13
CA PHE A 45 10.75 1.81 -13.72
C PHE A 45 10.49 0.75 -12.65
N ALA A 46 9.62 1.04 -11.66
CA ALA A 46 9.25 0.13 -10.60
C ALA A 46 7.76 0.21 -10.25
N THR A 47 7.22 -0.86 -9.66
CA THR A 47 5.81 -0.91 -9.22
C THR A 47 5.61 -0.09 -7.95
N PRO A 48 4.39 0.40 -7.69
CA PRO A 48 4.07 1.13 -6.47
C PRO A 48 4.47 0.39 -5.19
N VAL A 49 4.20 -0.92 -5.13
CA VAL A 49 4.54 -1.72 -3.96
C VAL A 49 6.05 -1.76 -3.72
N PHE A 50 6.86 -1.94 -4.77
CA PHE A 50 8.30 -1.94 -4.62
C PHE A 50 8.83 -0.57 -4.18
N VAL A 51 8.36 0.50 -4.80
CA VAL A 51 8.83 1.87 -4.55
C VAL A 51 8.53 2.30 -3.12
N ILE A 52 7.29 2.15 -2.65
CA ILE A 52 6.92 2.50 -1.26
C ILE A 52 7.66 1.62 -0.27
N SER A 53 7.68 0.30 -0.49
CA SER A 53 8.34 -0.62 0.44
C SER A 53 9.82 -0.33 0.55
N LEU A 54 10.52 -0.12 -0.57
CA LEU A 54 11.94 0.24 -0.54
C LEU A 54 12.16 1.56 0.20
N MET A 55 11.34 2.57 -0.09
CA MET A 55 11.45 3.87 0.58
C MET A 55 11.31 3.75 2.10
N LEU A 56 10.29 3.04 2.58
CA LEU A 56 10.03 2.88 4.01
C LEU A 56 11.11 2.03 4.68
N PHE A 57 11.52 0.93 4.05
CA PHE A 57 12.60 0.10 4.57
C PHE A 57 13.90 0.89 4.72
N LEU A 58 14.33 1.63 3.71
CA LEU A 58 15.57 2.41 3.75
C LEU A 58 15.54 3.53 4.80
N ARG A 59 14.37 4.05 5.14
CA ARG A 59 14.19 5.02 6.24
C ARG A 59 14.27 4.41 7.63
N SER A 60 13.92 3.13 7.75
CA SER A 60 13.81 2.43 9.04
C SER A 60 14.91 1.41 9.29
N CYS A 61 15.80 1.14 8.33
CA CYS A 61 16.82 0.08 8.43
C CYS A 61 17.96 0.37 9.43
N GLY A 62 18.00 1.56 10.04
CA GLY A 62 19.01 1.96 11.02
C GLY A 62 20.41 2.19 10.44
N LYS A 63 20.54 2.27 9.12
CA LYS A 63 21.79 2.55 8.41
C LYS A 63 21.80 3.96 7.84
N ASN A 64 23.00 4.50 7.61
CA ASN A 64 23.19 5.74 6.86
C ASN A 64 23.05 5.45 5.37
N VAL A 65 21.88 5.73 4.81
CA VAL A 65 21.59 5.43 3.40
C VAL A 65 21.86 6.64 2.52
N SER A 66 22.67 6.46 1.50
CA SER A 66 22.89 7.42 0.43
C SER A 66 22.50 6.83 -0.93
N TYR A 67 22.26 7.70 -1.90
CA TYR A 67 21.75 7.30 -3.21
C TYR A 67 22.66 7.78 -4.32
N ARG A 68 22.87 6.92 -5.32
CA ARG A 68 23.58 7.26 -6.55
C ARG A 68 22.68 7.02 -7.76
N ASN A 69 22.86 7.81 -8.79
CA ASN A 69 22.17 7.67 -10.08
C ASN A 69 20.64 7.58 -9.93
N LEU A 70 20.06 8.43 -9.06
CA LEU A 70 18.62 8.48 -8.89
C LEU A 70 17.97 8.72 -10.24
N SER A 71 17.08 7.80 -10.66
CA SER A 71 16.42 7.93 -11.95
C SER A 71 15.41 9.09 -11.96
N PHE A 72 15.24 9.72 -13.11
CA PHE A 72 14.20 10.74 -13.31
C PHE A 72 12.79 10.23 -12.88
N TYR A 73 12.52 8.92 -13.06
CA TYR A 73 11.27 8.31 -12.62
C TYR A 73 11.09 8.40 -11.10
N LEU A 74 12.11 8.01 -10.32
CA LEU A 74 12.04 8.03 -8.85
C LEU A 74 11.90 9.46 -8.30
N ASP A 75 12.56 10.44 -8.92
CA ASP A 75 12.37 11.84 -8.58
C ASP A 75 10.95 12.32 -8.91
N THR A 76 10.45 11.93 -10.08
CA THR A 76 9.10 12.28 -10.55
C THR A 76 8.02 11.74 -9.61
N VAL A 77 8.13 10.50 -9.14
CA VAL A 77 7.17 9.90 -8.21
C VAL A 77 7.41 10.28 -6.75
N LYS A 78 8.39 11.15 -6.47
CA LYS A 78 8.67 11.68 -5.13
C LYS A 78 9.19 10.65 -4.13
N PHE A 79 10.04 9.73 -4.59
CA PHE A 79 10.64 8.68 -3.77
C PHE A 79 11.38 9.22 -2.54
N HIS A 80 12.23 10.24 -2.73
CA HIS A 80 12.99 10.84 -1.62
C HIS A 80 12.16 11.71 -0.71
N ASN A 81 11.28 12.49 -1.32
CA ASN A 81 10.52 13.53 -0.64
C ASN A 81 9.04 13.38 -1.00
N PRO A 82 8.31 12.43 -0.38
CA PRO A 82 6.88 12.30 -0.55
C PRO A 82 6.17 13.62 -0.30
N ILE A 83 5.14 13.87 -1.08
CA ILE A 83 4.34 15.08 -0.93
C ILE A 83 3.62 15.02 0.41
N ARG A 84 3.85 16.01 1.25
CA ARG A 84 3.21 16.15 2.56
C ARG A 84 2.24 17.33 2.52
N PRO A 85 0.99 17.14 2.92
CA PRO A 85 0.04 18.24 3.05
C PRO A 85 0.53 19.33 4.00
N ASP A 86 1.32 18.96 5.01
CA ASP A 86 1.89 19.90 5.98
C ASP A 86 2.84 20.91 5.33
N ASP A 87 3.51 20.53 4.25
CA ASP A 87 4.48 21.39 3.54
C ASP A 87 3.82 22.35 2.55
N ILE A 88 2.65 21.99 2.01
CA ILE A 88 2.03 22.72 0.89
C ILE A 88 0.58 23.17 1.16
N GLY A 89 0.00 22.76 2.29
CA GLY A 89 -1.41 22.98 2.60
C GLY A 89 -2.37 22.15 1.75
N THR A 90 -3.65 22.18 2.10
CA THR A 90 -4.70 21.45 1.37
C THR A 90 -4.85 21.97 -0.06
N ASP A 91 -4.84 23.29 -0.25
CA ASP A 91 -4.98 23.90 -1.59
C ASP A 91 -3.79 23.56 -2.50
N GLY A 92 -2.56 23.58 -1.97
CA GLY A 92 -1.36 23.17 -2.70
C GLY A 92 -1.41 21.70 -3.09
N LEU A 93 -1.93 20.84 -2.21
CA LEU A 93 -2.13 19.43 -2.55
C LEU A 93 -3.16 19.26 -3.68
N LEU A 94 -4.30 19.95 -3.60
CA LEU A 94 -5.32 19.90 -4.66
C LEU A 94 -4.76 20.36 -6.00
N GLU A 95 -3.92 21.40 -6.01
CA GLU A 95 -3.24 21.85 -7.22
C GLU A 95 -2.29 20.76 -7.77
N VAL A 96 -1.50 20.12 -6.91
CA VAL A 96 -0.65 18.98 -7.31
C VAL A 96 -1.51 17.87 -7.90
N MET A 97 -2.63 17.52 -7.26
CA MET A 97 -3.52 16.46 -7.72
C MET A 97 -4.15 16.80 -9.09
N ASN A 98 -4.58 18.02 -9.29
CA ASN A 98 -5.13 18.46 -10.59
C ASN A 98 -4.09 18.33 -11.71
N ARG A 99 -2.83 18.63 -11.45
CA ARG A 99 -1.74 18.44 -12.41
C ARG A 99 -1.48 16.96 -12.76
N GLN A 100 -1.95 16.01 -11.92
CA GLN A 100 -1.83 14.57 -12.19
C GLN A 100 -2.92 14.03 -13.13
N GLU A 101 -3.94 14.81 -13.47
CA GLU A 101 -5.06 14.34 -14.32
C GLU A 101 -4.58 13.66 -15.60
N TYR A 102 -3.57 14.25 -16.25
CA TYR A 102 -3.02 13.75 -17.53
C TYR A 102 -1.78 12.85 -17.37
N LYS A 103 -1.36 12.55 -16.14
CA LYS A 103 -0.23 11.66 -15.87
C LYS A 103 -0.67 10.24 -15.65
N SER A 104 0.19 9.27 -15.91
CA SER A 104 -0.10 7.86 -15.63
C SER A 104 0.21 7.44 -14.19
N TYR A 105 0.39 8.36 -13.27
CA TYR A 105 0.70 8.08 -11.87
C TYR A 105 0.07 9.12 -10.94
N ILE A 106 -0.05 8.76 -9.67
CA ILE A 106 -0.25 9.66 -8.54
C ILE A 106 1.03 9.54 -7.71
N PRO A 107 1.82 10.62 -7.51
CA PRO A 107 3.09 10.53 -6.81
C PRO A 107 2.91 10.04 -5.37
N ILE A 108 4.01 9.72 -4.68
CA ILE A 108 3.94 9.32 -3.29
C ILE A 108 3.44 10.50 -2.45
N ILE A 109 2.30 10.29 -1.81
CA ILE A 109 1.68 11.22 -0.88
C ILE A 109 1.76 10.63 0.52
N CYS A 110 2.26 11.42 1.46
CA CYS A 110 2.26 11.12 2.87
C CYS A 110 1.03 11.79 3.50
N PHE A 111 0.04 11.01 3.92
CA PHE A 111 -1.17 11.52 4.56
C PHE A 111 -1.11 11.37 6.08
N PRO A 112 -1.78 12.26 6.84
CA PRO A 112 -1.87 12.14 8.30
C PRO A 112 -2.74 10.95 8.68
N ALA A 113 -2.27 10.12 9.61
CA ALA A 113 -2.97 8.92 10.10
C ALA A 113 -3.44 9.05 11.55
N THR A 114 -3.60 10.28 12.05
CA THR A 114 -4.09 10.54 13.41
C THR A 114 -5.55 11.00 13.39
N LYS A 115 -6.32 10.58 14.41
CA LYS A 115 -7.74 10.96 14.56
C LYS A 115 -7.95 12.49 14.64
N SER A 116 -6.99 13.21 15.22
CA SER A 116 -7.03 14.68 15.32
C SER A 116 -6.99 15.38 13.96
N ARG A 117 -6.50 14.70 12.91
CA ARG A 117 -6.37 15.22 11.54
C ARG A 117 -7.29 14.53 10.54
N ALA A 118 -8.38 13.94 11.00
CA ALA A 118 -9.33 13.20 10.15
C ALA A 118 -9.81 14.03 8.96
N LYS A 119 -10.12 15.33 9.15
CA LYS A 119 -10.58 16.21 8.05
C LYS A 119 -9.54 16.38 6.95
N ASP A 120 -8.26 16.53 7.30
CA ASP A 120 -7.18 16.64 6.32
C ASP A 120 -7.03 15.32 5.55
N LYS A 121 -7.04 14.19 6.29
CA LYS A 121 -7.02 12.85 5.71
C LYS A 121 -8.16 12.68 4.70
N ASP A 122 -9.39 12.99 5.07
CA ASP A 122 -10.57 12.80 4.23
C ASP A 122 -10.53 13.65 2.96
N ALA A 123 -10.04 14.89 3.05
CA ALA A 123 -9.86 15.77 1.88
C ALA A 123 -8.81 15.18 0.90
N ILE A 124 -7.69 14.68 1.42
CA ILE A 124 -6.64 14.04 0.61
C ILE A 124 -7.19 12.79 -0.07
N LEU A 125 -7.87 11.92 0.67
CA LEU A 125 -8.46 10.69 0.13
C LEU A 125 -9.47 10.98 -0.95
N THR A 126 -10.38 11.93 -0.72
CA THR A 126 -11.37 12.33 -1.72
C THR A 126 -10.70 12.77 -3.03
N ALA A 127 -9.62 13.56 -2.95
CA ALA A 127 -8.88 14.00 -4.13
C ALA A 127 -8.22 12.80 -4.85
N ILE A 128 -7.59 11.89 -4.12
CA ILE A 128 -6.97 10.68 -4.68
C ILE A 128 -8.02 9.80 -5.34
N GLU A 129 -9.12 9.50 -4.66
CA GLU A 129 -10.21 8.67 -5.16
C GLU A 129 -10.82 9.21 -6.45
N ASN A 130 -11.04 10.52 -6.52
CA ASN A 130 -11.54 11.16 -7.73
C ASN A 130 -10.57 11.00 -8.90
N LEU A 131 -9.26 11.17 -8.67
CA LEU A 131 -8.25 10.92 -9.69
C LEU A 131 -8.17 9.47 -10.14
N LEU A 132 -8.28 8.52 -9.21
CA LEU A 132 -8.29 7.09 -9.52
C LEU A 132 -9.50 6.74 -10.39
N CYS A 133 -10.68 7.22 -10.03
CA CYS A 133 -11.91 7.02 -10.80
C CYS A 133 -11.79 7.60 -12.22
N LEU A 134 -11.23 8.81 -12.34
CA LEU A 134 -11.00 9.46 -13.63
C LEU A 134 -10.03 8.65 -14.51
N LYS A 135 -8.88 8.24 -13.95
CA LYS A 135 -7.84 7.51 -14.69
C LYS A 135 -8.29 6.13 -15.16
N LEU A 136 -9.05 5.44 -14.34
CA LEU A 136 -9.59 4.12 -14.67
C LEU A 136 -10.86 4.19 -15.53
N ASN A 137 -11.35 5.40 -15.83
CA ASN A 137 -12.61 5.63 -16.53
C ASN A 137 -13.76 4.82 -15.90
N ILE A 138 -13.87 4.90 -14.57
CA ILE A 138 -14.78 4.07 -13.79
C ILE A 138 -16.19 4.65 -13.84
N ALA A 139 -17.17 3.79 -14.15
CA ALA A 139 -18.58 4.14 -14.04
C ALA A 139 -18.96 4.51 -12.59
N LYS A 140 -19.93 5.43 -12.42
CA LYS A 140 -20.31 5.99 -11.11
C LYS A 140 -20.69 4.92 -10.07
N ASN A 141 -21.31 3.83 -10.48
CA ASN A 141 -21.67 2.71 -9.61
C ASN A 141 -20.44 1.94 -9.10
N VAL A 142 -19.37 1.84 -9.88
CA VAL A 142 -18.10 1.20 -9.48
C VAL A 142 -17.27 2.12 -8.60
N SER A 143 -17.37 3.43 -8.81
CA SER A 143 -16.60 4.44 -8.06
C SER A 143 -16.86 4.35 -6.56
N ASN A 144 -18.10 4.11 -6.14
CA ASN A 144 -18.46 3.97 -4.73
C ASN A 144 -17.79 2.74 -4.10
N GLY A 145 -17.70 1.62 -4.83
CA GLY A 145 -17.00 0.42 -4.37
C GLY A 145 -15.49 0.65 -4.22
N LEU A 146 -14.88 1.36 -5.17
CA LEU A 146 -13.46 1.70 -5.09
C LEU A 146 -13.17 2.64 -3.91
N LYS A 147 -14.00 3.66 -3.72
CA LYS A 147 -13.90 4.59 -2.58
C LYS A 147 -14.02 3.85 -1.25
N TYR A 148 -14.96 2.93 -1.15
CA TYR A 148 -15.12 2.09 0.02
C TYR A 148 -13.85 1.26 0.28
N ILE A 149 -13.28 0.59 -0.74
CA ILE A 149 -12.07 -0.22 -0.60
C ILE A 149 -10.90 0.64 -0.08
N ILE A 150 -10.67 1.81 -0.67
CA ILE A 150 -9.57 2.70 -0.29
C ILE A 150 -9.81 3.29 1.10
N GLY A 151 -11.02 3.76 1.38
CA GLY A 151 -11.39 4.32 2.67
C GLY A 151 -11.14 3.34 3.81
N GLU A 152 -11.64 2.09 3.70
CA GLU A 152 -11.41 1.05 4.69
C GLU A 152 -9.93 0.76 4.94
N MET A 153 -9.11 0.76 3.88
CA MET A 153 -7.67 0.51 4.02
C MET A 153 -6.95 1.64 4.75
N VAL A 154 -7.31 2.88 4.46
CA VAL A 154 -6.71 4.05 5.14
C VAL A 154 -7.24 4.19 6.56
N ASP A 155 -8.50 3.89 6.80
CA ASP A 155 -9.07 3.89 8.15
C ASP A 155 -8.41 2.82 9.04
N ASN A 156 -8.08 1.65 8.49
CA ASN A 156 -7.31 0.65 9.22
C ASN A 156 -5.93 1.17 9.66
N ILE A 157 -5.24 1.94 8.83
CA ILE A 157 -3.99 2.59 9.22
C ILE A 157 -4.24 3.56 10.37
N THR A 158 -5.25 4.43 10.25
CA THR A 158 -5.56 5.46 11.25
C THR A 158 -5.96 4.87 12.60
N GLU A 159 -6.67 3.75 12.60
CA GLU A 159 -7.26 3.16 13.81
C GLU A 159 -6.36 2.13 14.48
N HIS A 160 -5.52 1.44 13.71
CA HIS A 160 -4.83 0.24 14.15
C HIS A 160 -3.31 0.28 14.07
N SER A 161 -2.73 1.12 13.22
CA SER A 161 -1.26 1.10 13.02
C SER A 161 -0.48 1.77 14.14
N GLY A 162 -1.10 2.69 14.89
CA GLY A 162 -0.37 3.57 15.81
C GLY A 162 0.64 4.50 15.12
N SER A 163 0.62 4.56 13.78
CA SER A 163 1.46 5.48 13.01
C SER A 163 0.84 6.87 12.93
N GLU A 164 1.67 7.89 12.95
CA GLU A 164 1.21 9.26 12.67
C GLU A 164 0.97 9.52 11.19
N ARG A 165 1.51 8.66 10.32
CA ARG A 165 1.55 8.84 8.87
C ARG A 165 1.23 7.56 8.13
N GLY A 166 0.51 7.72 7.02
CA GLY A 166 0.38 6.72 5.99
C GLY A 166 0.89 7.24 4.65
N TYR A 167 1.14 6.34 3.73
CA TYR A 167 1.68 6.63 2.41
C TYR A 167 0.82 5.98 1.35
N ILE A 168 0.62 6.69 0.24
CA ILE A 168 -0.12 6.19 -0.92
C ILE A 168 0.63 6.53 -2.20
N PHE A 169 0.68 5.59 -3.14
CA PHE A 169 1.23 5.76 -4.47
C PHE A 169 0.46 4.92 -5.47
N ALA A 170 0.15 5.46 -6.63
CA ALA A 170 -0.53 4.73 -7.70
C ALA A 170 0.16 4.91 -9.06
N GLN A 171 0.16 3.84 -9.85
CA GLN A 171 0.65 3.83 -11.23
C GLN A 171 -0.39 3.21 -12.15
N TYR A 172 -0.86 3.97 -13.11
CA TYR A 172 -1.76 3.51 -14.17
C TYR A 172 -0.96 3.01 -15.37
N TYR A 173 -1.40 1.89 -15.94
CA TYR A 173 -0.82 1.25 -17.13
C TYR A 173 -1.86 1.22 -18.25
N PRO A 174 -1.98 2.31 -19.04
CA PRO A 174 -3.06 2.45 -20.04
C PRO A 174 -3.11 1.31 -21.03
N THR A 175 -1.94 0.89 -21.53
CA THR A 175 -1.82 -0.19 -22.53
C THR A 175 -2.15 -1.57 -21.98
N LYS A 176 -2.07 -1.75 -20.66
CA LYS A 176 -2.39 -3.01 -19.97
C LYS A 176 -3.79 -3.01 -19.35
N GLY A 177 -4.45 -1.86 -19.28
CA GLY A 177 -5.81 -1.73 -18.76
C GLY A 177 -5.94 -1.98 -17.26
N PHE A 178 -4.95 -1.57 -16.44
CA PHE A 178 -5.04 -1.64 -15.00
C PHE A 178 -4.25 -0.53 -14.31
N MET A 179 -4.48 -0.37 -13.02
CA MET A 179 -3.73 0.48 -12.12
C MET A 179 -3.24 -0.33 -10.93
N ASP A 180 -1.99 -0.16 -10.53
CA ASP A 180 -1.46 -0.62 -9.26
C ASP A 180 -1.50 0.53 -8.26
N LEU A 181 -2.02 0.23 -7.06
CA LEU A 181 -2.12 1.12 -5.91
C LEU A 181 -1.39 0.49 -4.74
N CYS A 182 -0.56 1.24 -4.05
CA CYS A 182 0.05 0.82 -2.79
C CYS A 182 -0.29 1.82 -1.69
N ILE A 183 -0.73 1.30 -0.55
CA ILE A 183 -1.00 2.04 0.69
C ILE A 183 -0.16 1.39 1.78
N ALA A 184 0.53 2.17 2.61
CA ALA A 184 1.44 1.64 3.62
C ALA A 184 1.54 2.54 4.84
N ASP A 185 1.96 1.94 5.97
CA ASP A 185 2.32 2.63 7.20
C ASP A 185 3.64 2.10 7.79
N GLU A 186 4.18 2.84 8.75
CA GLU A 186 5.39 2.51 9.51
C GLU A 186 5.07 2.18 10.98
N GLY A 187 3.83 1.84 11.28
CA GLY A 187 3.35 1.59 12.63
C GLY A 187 3.63 0.18 13.14
N ILE A 188 2.70 -0.34 13.94
CA ILE A 188 2.74 -1.71 14.44
C ILE A 188 2.23 -2.69 13.39
N THR A 189 2.61 -3.96 13.54
CA THR A 189 2.12 -5.03 12.67
C THR A 189 0.67 -5.41 13.00
N LEU A 190 0.04 -6.24 12.16
CA LEU A 190 -1.26 -6.81 12.49
C LEU A 190 -1.25 -7.53 13.85
N ALA A 191 -0.24 -8.36 14.11
CA ALA A 191 -0.09 -9.05 15.40
C ALA A 191 0.03 -8.04 16.54
N GLY A 192 0.80 -6.97 16.38
CA GLY A 192 0.88 -5.89 17.35
C GLY A 192 -0.46 -5.20 17.60
N SER A 193 -1.25 -4.98 16.55
CA SER A 193 -2.60 -4.39 16.67
C SER A 193 -3.57 -5.28 17.43
N PHE A 194 -3.58 -6.59 17.16
CA PHE A 194 -4.41 -7.55 17.91
C PHE A 194 -4.01 -7.62 19.38
N ASN A 195 -2.71 -7.73 19.67
CA ASN A 195 -2.21 -7.76 21.03
C ASN A 195 -2.55 -6.48 21.82
N ASN A 196 -2.47 -5.31 21.20
CA ASN A 196 -2.88 -4.05 21.82
C ASN A 196 -4.39 -3.99 22.12
N ALA A 197 -5.19 -4.70 21.36
CA ALA A 197 -6.64 -4.84 21.59
C ALA A 197 -6.98 -5.95 22.61
N GLY A 198 -6.00 -6.63 23.18
CA GLY A 198 -6.20 -7.74 24.11
C GLY A 198 -6.62 -9.05 23.42
N ILE A 199 -6.46 -9.16 22.13
CA ILE A 199 -6.72 -10.37 21.34
C ILE A 199 -5.37 -11.09 21.15
N GLU A 200 -5.21 -12.21 21.84
CA GLU A 200 -4.01 -13.02 21.73
C GLU A 200 -3.93 -13.69 20.35
N VAL A 201 -2.78 -13.54 19.70
CA VAL A 201 -2.41 -14.24 18.47
C VAL A 201 -1.02 -14.85 18.66
N ALA A 202 -0.85 -16.09 18.23
CA ALA A 202 0.41 -16.82 18.45
C ALA A 202 1.56 -16.29 17.58
N ASP A 203 1.26 -15.86 16.37
CA ASP A 203 2.25 -15.34 15.43
C ASP A 203 1.62 -14.45 14.34
N ASP A 204 2.47 -13.92 13.42
CA ASP A 204 2.02 -13.09 12.30
C ASP A 204 1.12 -13.85 11.31
N ILE A 205 1.21 -15.20 11.24
CA ILE A 205 0.33 -16.02 10.38
C ILE A 205 -1.07 -16.00 10.94
N GLU A 206 -1.21 -16.27 12.25
CA GLU A 206 -2.52 -16.26 12.91
C GLU A 206 -3.16 -14.86 12.86
N ALA A 207 -2.37 -13.81 13.09
CA ALA A 207 -2.85 -12.44 12.94
C ALA A 207 -3.36 -12.15 11.52
N MET A 208 -2.63 -12.57 10.50
CA MET A 208 -3.03 -12.42 9.09
C MET A 208 -4.30 -13.23 8.79
N GLN A 209 -4.42 -14.45 9.31
CA GLN A 209 -5.62 -15.28 9.16
C GLN A 209 -6.84 -14.65 9.85
N ALA A 210 -6.66 -14.12 11.06
CA ALA A 210 -7.71 -13.44 11.83
C ALA A 210 -8.25 -12.22 11.07
N ALA A 211 -7.35 -11.34 10.60
CA ALA A 211 -7.72 -10.18 9.80
C ALA A 211 -8.46 -10.57 8.51
N ASN A 212 -8.02 -11.63 7.83
CA ASN A 212 -8.67 -12.14 6.62
C ASN A 212 -10.03 -12.78 6.85
N LYS A 213 -10.31 -13.25 8.05
CA LYS A 213 -11.64 -13.77 8.47
C LYS A 213 -12.57 -12.65 8.94
N GLY A 214 -12.12 -11.39 8.94
CA GLY A 214 -12.91 -10.25 9.39
C GLY A 214 -12.91 -10.06 10.91
N ILE A 215 -11.98 -10.68 11.63
CA ILE A 215 -11.79 -10.40 13.06
C ILE A 215 -11.13 -9.02 13.14
N SER A 216 -11.76 -8.10 13.87
CA SER A 216 -11.29 -6.73 14.06
C SER A 216 -10.62 -6.56 15.40
N SER A 217 -9.53 -5.80 15.46
CA SER A 217 -8.96 -5.30 16.70
C SER A 217 -9.66 -4.04 17.23
N LYS A 218 -10.79 -3.63 16.64
CA LYS A 218 -11.63 -2.52 17.15
C LYS A 218 -12.36 -2.97 18.41
N ASN A 219 -12.23 -2.23 19.48
CA ASN A 219 -12.99 -2.43 20.72
C ASN A 219 -14.32 -1.64 20.63
N LEU A 220 -15.21 -2.06 19.72
CA LEU A 220 -16.53 -1.45 19.50
C LEU A 220 -17.64 -2.41 19.97
N PRO A 221 -18.85 -1.92 20.34
CA PRO A 221 -20.00 -2.76 20.60
C PRO A 221 -20.28 -3.70 19.43
N ASP A 222 -20.76 -4.91 19.70
CA ASP A 222 -20.96 -5.99 18.71
C ASP A 222 -21.69 -5.58 17.43
N ALA A 223 -22.61 -4.61 17.51
CA ALA A 223 -23.33 -4.08 16.35
C ALA A 223 -22.46 -3.23 15.40
N GLU A 224 -21.35 -2.66 15.90
CA GLU A 224 -20.42 -1.82 15.16
C GLU A 224 -19.07 -2.52 14.91
N ASN A 225 -18.85 -3.64 15.60
CA ASN A 225 -17.63 -4.46 15.53
C ASN A 225 -17.62 -5.33 14.26
N ARG A 226 -18.07 -4.75 13.15
CA ARG A 226 -18.06 -5.39 11.84
C ARG A 226 -16.64 -5.36 11.30
N GLY A 227 -15.77 -6.27 11.72
CA GLY A 227 -14.44 -6.51 11.14
C GLY A 227 -14.45 -6.90 9.65
N TYR A 228 -15.53 -6.54 8.95
CA TYR A 228 -15.75 -6.88 7.55
C TYR A 228 -15.02 -5.94 6.57
N GLY A 229 -14.44 -4.82 7.02
CA GLY A 229 -13.83 -3.83 6.13
C GLY A 229 -12.79 -4.43 5.17
N ILE A 230 -11.74 -5.06 5.71
CA ILE A 230 -10.71 -5.74 4.89
C ILE A 230 -11.33 -6.92 4.12
N PHE A 231 -12.16 -7.74 4.78
CA PHE A 231 -12.79 -8.90 4.15
C PHE A 231 -13.68 -8.50 2.98
N THR A 232 -14.60 -7.55 3.19
CA THR A 232 -15.54 -7.05 2.18
C THR A 232 -14.80 -6.36 1.04
N SER A 233 -13.85 -5.48 1.37
CA SER A 233 -13.02 -4.78 0.38
C SER A 233 -12.24 -5.75 -0.50
N LYS A 234 -11.63 -6.77 0.11
CA LYS A 234 -10.90 -7.82 -0.60
C LYS A 234 -11.83 -8.63 -1.52
N LYS A 235 -12.99 -9.09 -1.00
CA LYS A 235 -13.98 -9.85 -1.77
C LYS A 235 -14.49 -9.04 -2.96
N MET A 236 -14.80 -7.75 -2.73
CA MET A 236 -15.23 -6.82 -3.76
C MET A 236 -14.16 -6.61 -4.84
N LEU A 237 -12.90 -6.40 -4.43
CA LEU A 237 -11.79 -6.22 -5.35
C LEU A 237 -11.60 -7.45 -6.24
N ILE A 238 -11.57 -8.65 -5.68
CA ILE A 238 -11.26 -9.87 -6.42
C ILE A 238 -12.47 -10.38 -7.19
N LYS A 239 -13.58 -10.66 -6.49
CA LYS A 239 -14.77 -11.28 -7.11
C LYS A 239 -15.62 -10.28 -7.88
N GLY A 240 -15.58 -8.99 -7.50
CA GLY A 240 -16.31 -7.93 -8.18
C GLY A 240 -15.55 -7.31 -9.33
N LEU A 241 -14.31 -6.95 -9.11
CA LEU A 241 -13.51 -6.18 -10.05
C LEU A 241 -12.49 -7.02 -10.83
N GLY A 242 -12.26 -8.29 -10.47
CA GLY A 242 -11.22 -9.13 -11.08
C GLY A 242 -9.80 -8.64 -10.81
N GLY A 243 -9.61 -8.00 -9.66
CA GLY A 243 -8.33 -7.40 -9.27
C GLY A 243 -7.37 -8.37 -8.61
N GLN A 244 -6.32 -7.82 -8.01
CA GLN A 244 -5.34 -8.57 -7.21
C GLN A 244 -5.11 -7.82 -5.89
N TYR A 245 -4.89 -8.58 -4.83
CA TYR A 245 -4.67 -8.09 -3.48
C TYR A 245 -3.39 -8.68 -2.90
N MET A 246 -2.58 -7.84 -2.27
CA MET A 246 -1.43 -8.25 -1.47
C MET A 246 -1.44 -7.46 -0.16
N MET A 247 -1.22 -8.15 0.96
CA MET A 247 -0.93 -7.53 2.25
C MET A 247 0.37 -8.09 2.80
N MET A 248 1.24 -7.24 3.32
CA MET A 248 2.46 -7.65 4.02
C MET A 248 2.51 -6.97 5.39
N SER A 249 2.71 -7.76 6.45
CA SER A 249 2.84 -7.26 7.83
C SER A 249 3.58 -8.29 8.68
N GLY A 250 4.50 -7.83 9.51
CA GLY A 250 5.36 -8.74 10.28
C GLY A 250 6.19 -9.64 9.37
N SER A 251 6.22 -10.92 9.66
CA SER A 251 6.99 -11.94 8.92
C SER A 251 6.22 -12.58 7.76
N VAL A 252 5.06 -12.05 7.38
CA VAL A 252 4.17 -12.70 6.41
C VAL A 252 3.70 -11.79 5.30
N ILE A 253 3.41 -12.40 4.16
CA ILE A 253 2.75 -11.80 3.01
C ILE A 253 1.53 -12.64 2.66
N TYR A 254 0.39 -11.99 2.46
CA TYR A 254 -0.84 -12.60 1.97
C TYR A 254 -1.10 -12.18 0.54
N LEU A 255 -1.38 -13.17 -0.31
CA LEU A 255 -1.65 -13.01 -1.73
C LEU A 255 -3.05 -13.51 -2.05
N TYR A 256 -3.86 -12.70 -2.68
CA TYR A 256 -5.20 -13.07 -3.08
C TYR A 256 -5.57 -12.53 -4.45
N ASP A 257 -5.89 -13.45 -5.37
CA ASP A 257 -6.50 -13.19 -6.67
C ASP A 257 -7.44 -14.36 -7.04
N ASP A 258 -8.01 -14.39 -8.24
CA ASP A 258 -8.91 -15.47 -8.66
C ASP A 258 -8.29 -16.87 -8.64
N SER A 259 -6.95 -16.95 -8.71
CA SER A 259 -6.19 -18.20 -8.76
C SER A 259 -5.38 -18.49 -7.51
N THR A 260 -5.23 -17.52 -6.62
CA THR A 260 -4.31 -17.58 -5.49
C THR A 260 -5.01 -17.11 -4.23
N ASP A 261 -4.90 -17.90 -3.16
CA ASP A 261 -5.30 -17.54 -1.79
C ASP A 261 -4.26 -18.12 -0.82
N GLN A 262 -3.20 -17.38 -0.52
CA GLN A 262 -2.02 -17.90 0.17
C GLN A 262 -1.42 -16.91 1.15
N ILE A 263 -1.02 -17.42 2.33
CA ILE A 263 -0.15 -16.74 3.28
C ILE A 263 1.24 -17.38 3.18
N LEU A 264 2.25 -16.56 2.93
CA LEU A 264 3.64 -16.99 2.80
C LEU A 264 4.48 -16.30 3.87
N LYS A 265 5.47 -17.00 4.43
CA LYS A 265 6.49 -16.37 5.28
C LYS A 265 7.52 -15.64 4.43
N LEU A 266 7.95 -14.49 4.92
CA LEU A 266 9.12 -13.82 4.35
C LEU A 266 10.37 -14.68 4.62
N PRO A 267 11.26 -14.84 3.64
CA PRO A 267 12.47 -15.64 3.83
C PRO A 267 13.46 -14.95 4.80
N ASN A 268 14.37 -15.77 5.36
CA ASN A 268 15.50 -15.31 6.17
C ASN A 268 15.11 -14.47 7.40
N ASP A 269 13.99 -14.84 8.05
CA ASP A 269 13.45 -14.15 9.23
C ASP A 269 13.23 -12.64 9.05
N ASN A 270 13.11 -12.19 7.81
CA ASN A 270 12.75 -10.80 7.54
C ASN A 270 11.38 -10.49 8.13
N LYS A 271 11.29 -9.29 8.70
CA LYS A 271 10.04 -8.75 9.23
C LYS A 271 9.79 -7.36 8.68
N TRP A 272 8.56 -7.12 8.31
CA TRP A 272 8.09 -5.80 7.91
C TRP A 272 7.50 -5.06 9.11
N LYS A 273 7.93 -3.83 9.32
CA LYS A 273 7.35 -2.94 10.33
C LYS A 273 6.11 -2.25 9.73
N GLY A 274 4.99 -2.23 10.47
CA GLY A 274 3.73 -1.70 9.96
C GLY A 274 3.02 -2.65 9.00
N THR A 275 2.26 -2.07 8.05
CA THR A 275 1.50 -2.82 7.05
C THR A 275 1.65 -2.20 5.66
N ILE A 276 1.78 -3.05 4.65
CA ILE A 276 1.71 -2.70 3.24
C ILE A 276 0.52 -3.39 2.61
N LEU A 277 -0.26 -2.61 1.87
CA LEU A 277 -1.35 -3.07 1.04
C LEU A 277 -1.06 -2.71 -0.41
N ALA A 278 -1.10 -3.69 -1.31
CA ALA A 278 -0.98 -3.45 -2.73
C ALA A 278 -2.17 -4.05 -3.48
N LEU A 279 -2.77 -3.24 -4.33
CA LEU A 279 -3.95 -3.57 -5.09
C LEU A 279 -3.66 -3.39 -6.57
N ARG A 280 -4.15 -4.33 -7.38
CA ARG A 280 -4.31 -4.13 -8.82
C ARG A 280 -5.78 -3.95 -9.13
N LEU A 281 -6.10 -2.82 -9.74
CA LEU A 281 -7.44 -2.39 -10.11
C LEU A 281 -7.56 -2.44 -11.64
N PRO A 282 -8.25 -3.42 -12.22
CA PRO A 282 -8.48 -3.44 -13.67
C PRO A 282 -9.39 -2.28 -14.11
N THR A 283 -9.18 -1.80 -15.32
CA THR A 283 -10.12 -0.88 -15.98
C THR A 283 -11.46 -1.60 -16.17
N GLN A 284 -12.53 -1.02 -15.64
CA GLN A 284 -13.83 -1.69 -15.62
C GLN A 284 -14.53 -1.64 -16.96
N LYS A 285 -15.02 -2.80 -17.36
CA LYS A 285 -16.08 -2.96 -18.34
C LYS A 285 -17.41 -2.99 -17.58
N GLU A 286 -18.49 -2.52 -18.16
CA GLU A 286 -19.83 -2.32 -17.57
C GLU A 286 -20.33 -3.51 -16.72
N GLY A 287 -21.15 -3.24 -15.68
CA GLY A 287 -21.95 -4.27 -15.01
C GLY A 287 -21.61 -4.58 -13.55
N PHE A 288 -20.73 -3.84 -12.89
CA PHE A 288 -20.41 -4.08 -11.48
C PHE A 288 -21.47 -3.48 -10.54
N ASN A 289 -22.01 -4.32 -9.63
CA ASN A 289 -22.87 -3.87 -8.54
C ASN A 289 -22.19 -4.14 -7.19
N TYR A 290 -21.65 -3.08 -6.57
CA TYR A 290 -20.88 -3.19 -5.34
C TYR A 290 -21.76 -3.57 -4.13
N SER A 291 -23.06 -3.25 -4.13
CA SER A 291 -23.95 -3.55 -2.99
C SER A 291 -24.13 -5.04 -2.72
N MET A 292 -23.84 -5.89 -3.70
CA MET A 292 -23.89 -7.36 -3.55
C MET A 292 -22.81 -7.93 -2.61
N TYR A 293 -21.87 -7.11 -2.17
CA TYR A 293 -20.74 -7.54 -1.33
C TYR A 293 -20.87 -7.13 0.13
N PHE A 294 -21.96 -6.44 0.49
CA PHE A 294 -22.25 -5.98 1.86
C PHE A 294 -23.17 -6.92 2.65
N GLU A 295 -23.37 -8.16 2.21
CA GLU A 295 -24.20 -9.15 2.90
C GLU A 295 -23.42 -9.90 3.98
#